data_96e8e8f19bb25dfb486434db32c15bf5
#
_entry.id   96e8e8f19bb25dfb486434db32c15bf5
#
_cell.length_a   1.000
_cell.length_b   1.000
_cell.length_c   1.000
_cell.angle_alpha   90.00
_cell.angle_beta   90.00
_cell.angle_gamma   90.00
#
_symmetry.space_group_name_H-M   'P 1'
#
loop_
_entity.id
_entity.type
_entity.pdbx_description
1 polymer ?
#
loop_
_entity_poly.entity_id
_entity_poly.type
_entity_poly.pdbx_seq_one_letter_code
_entity_poly.pdbx_strand_id
1 'polypeptide(L)'
;YHQLEEKAFLFVMNASAEEAFSQTFVLGENIKSFEAMDLLKGKKRKMPLTVTVPANGSLLLWPSQETLCENKCESMQPQKETFKLLFQDAAVSFENNFLPVDVVRFSLDGINFSKPMLRNQLFDQLLKERYEGKLWVAYDFEIREVPEKLMLLAEKGDKHEFSVNGWKVHFQKACEEEQTLWMADISDFVQRGMNSCSMMLTWHQSQDTYYALFGEDVTESLKNCIAYDSEIESIYLAGKFGVYSHEKFESYDEETVGGSRFYIGAVPERVKEPTVDGLPFF
;
A
#
# COMPACT_ATOMS: atom_id res chain seq x y z
N TYR A 1 -19.61 14.75 -14.31
CA TYR A 1 -21.00 14.50 -14.73
C TYR A 1 -21.11 13.05 -15.18
N HIS A 2 -22.01 12.32 -14.58
CA HIS A 2 -22.29 10.93 -14.93
C HIS A 2 -23.79 10.78 -15.18
N GLN A 3 -24.14 10.01 -16.20
CA GLN A 3 -25.52 9.70 -16.53
C GLN A 3 -25.70 8.18 -16.48
N LEU A 4 -26.64 7.73 -15.68
CA LEU A 4 -27.04 6.34 -15.60
C LEU A 4 -28.52 6.24 -15.99
N GLU A 5 -28.79 5.60 -17.14
CA GLU A 5 -30.11 5.56 -17.76
C GLU A 5 -30.65 6.98 -18.02
N GLU A 6 -31.79 7.34 -17.42
CA GLU A 6 -32.39 8.68 -17.51
C GLU A 6 -32.02 9.59 -16.33
N LYS A 7 -31.16 9.14 -15.41
CA LYS A 7 -30.78 9.90 -14.21
C LYS A 7 -29.36 10.42 -14.35
N ALA A 8 -29.23 11.73 -14.14
CA ALA A 8 -27.93 12.40 -14.10
C ALA A 8 -27.57 12.73 -12.64
N PHE A 9 -26.30 12.62 -12.31
CA PHE A 9 -25.80 13.09 -11.03
C PHE A 9 -24.45 13.80 -11.19
N LEU A 10 -24.13 14.63 -10.21
CA LEU A 10 -22.90 15.36 -10.12
C LEU A 10 -22.18 14.96 -8.85
N PHE A 11 -20.94 14.48 -8.97
CA PHE A 11 -20.05 14.26 -7.84
C PHE A 11 -19.11 15.45 -7.74
N VAL A 12 -19.06 16.08 -6.56
CA VAL A 12 -18.22 17.24 -6.28
C VAL A 12 -17.30 16.89 -5.12
N MET A 13 -16.02 17.06 -5.33
CA MET A 13 -15.00 16.81 -4.32
C MET A 13 -14.13 18.06 -4.14
N ASN A 14 -13.81 18.38 -2.89
CA ASN A 14 -12.85 19.41 -2.53
C ASN A 14 -11.55 18.73 -2.09
N ALA A 15 -10.50 18.88 -2.88
CA ALA A 15 -9.17 18.32 -2.59
C ALA A 15 -8.33 19.20 -1.65
N SER A 16 -8.81 20.42 -1.30
CA SER A 16 -8.12 21.24 -0.30
C SER A 16 -8.24 20.60 1.09
N ALA A 17 -7.12 20.50 1.80
CA ALA A 17 -7.10 20.01 3.18
C ALA A 17 -7.50 21.09 4.21
N GLU A 18 -7.49 22.37 3.82
CA GLU A 18 -7.59 23.51 4.76
C GLU A 18 -8.85 24.34 4.53
N GLU A 19 -9.26 24.56 3.29
CA GLU A 19 -10.30 25.54 2.93
C GLU A 19 -11.55 24.88 2.34
N ALA A 20 -12.72 25.40 2.74
CA ALA A 20 -13.97 25.06 2.09
C ALA A 20 -14.07 25.74 0.72
N PHE A 21 -14.68 25.06 -0.24
CA PHE A 21 -14.93 25.53 -1.58
C PHE A 21 -16.41 25.76 -1.79
N SER A 22 -16.79 26.90 -2.39
CA SER A 22 -18.16 27.21 -2.75
C SER A 22 -18.28 27.50 -4.23
N GLN A 23 -19.23 26.86 -4.90
CA GLN A 23 -19.51 27.04 -6.31
C GLN A 23 -21.00 27.12 -6.59
N THR A 24 -21.39 28.06 -7.44
CA THR A 24 -22.72 28.11 -8.02
C THR A 24 -22.73 27.37 -9.35
N PHE A 25 -23.62 26.40 -9.48
CA PHE A 25 -23.79 25.63 -10.71
C PHE A 25 -24.87 26.27 -11.57
N VAL A 26 -24.58 26.47 -12.85
CA VAL A 26 -25.54 26.90 -13.88
C VAL A 26 -25.94 25.66 -14.66
N LEU A 27 -27.16 25.24 -14.52
CA LEU A 27 -27.74 24.07 -15.18
C LEU A 27 -28.89 24.51 -16.10
N GLY A 28 -29.45 23.55 -16.85
CA GLY A 28 -30.54 23.86 -17.76
C GLY A 28 -31.74 24.54 -17.09
N GLU A 29 -32.54 25.26 -17.85
CA GLU A 29 -33.60 26.19 -17.37
C GLU A 29 -34.61 25.60 -16.37
N ASN A 30 -34.78 24.30 -16.35
CA ASN A 30 -35.73 23.61 -15.48
C ASN A 30 -35.16 23.14 -14.14
N ILE A 31 -33.85 23.28 -13.89
CA ILE A 31 -33.22 22.82 -12.67
C ILE A 31 -33.12 23.98 -11.69
N LYS A 32 -33.71 23.81 -10.51
CA LYS A 32 -33.85 24.88 -9.51
C LYS A 32 -33.11 24.57 -8.19
N SER A 33 -32.74 23.32 -7.96
CA SER A 33 -32.07 22.89 -6.75
C SER A 33 -31.33 21.57 -6.98
N PHE A 34 -30.63 21.09 -5.95
CA PHE A 34 -30.09 19.75 -5.87
C PHE A 34 -30.76 18.94 -4.74
N GLU A 35 -30.85 17.64 -4.93
CA GLU A 35 -30.92 16.67 -3.83
C GLU A 35 -29.50 16.17 -3.54
N ALA A 36 -29.04 16.26 -2.30
CA ALA A 36 -27.79 15.70 -1.86
C ALA A 36 -28.05 14.50 -0.95
N MET A 37 -27.24 13.47 -1.05
CA MET A 37 -27.28 12.32 -0.13
C MET A 37 -26.13 12.43 0.87
N ASP A 38 -26.46 12.35 2.15
CA ASP A 38 -25.49 12.07 3.21
C ASP A 38 -25.22 10.56 3.18
N LEU A 39 -24.06 10.18 2.66
CA LEU A 39 -23.68 8.76 2.47
C LEU A 39 -23.55 8.01 3.81
N LEU A 40 -23.24 8.72 4.90
CA LEU A 40 -23.07 8.11 6.22
C LEU A 40 -24.43 7.83 6.88
N LYS A 41 -25.40 8.74 6.68
CA LYS A 41 -26.73 8.66 7.33
C LYS A 41 -27.82 8.10 6.43
N GLY A 42 -27.53 7.92 5.13
CA GLY A 42 -28.50 7.50 4.12
C GLY A 42 -29.66 8.50 3.92
N LYS A 43 -29.53 9.74 4.41
CA LYS A 43 -30.57 10.77 4.33
C LYS A 43 -30.36 11.69 3.14
N LYS A 44 -31.45 11.92 2.42
CA LYS A 44 -31.50 12.93 1.35
C LYS A 44 -31.86 14.29 1.92
N ARG A 45 -31.24 15.35 1.39
CA ARG A 45 -31.56 16.74 1.71
C ARG A 45 -31.60 17.58 0.43
N LYS A 46 -32.41 18.62 0.42
CA LYS A 46 -32.41 19.59 -0.67
C LYS A 46 -31.33 20.64 -0.44
N MET A 47 -30.63 21.02 -1.50
CA MET A 47 -29.57 22.03 -1.51
C MET A 47 -29.79 23.06 -2.62
N PRO A 48 -29.36 24.32 -2.42
CA PRO A 48 -29.39 25.32 -3.46
C PRO A 48 -28.41 24.99 -4.58
N LEU A 49 -28.52 25.75 -5.69
CA LEU A 49 -27.53 25.62 -6.78
C LEU A 49 -26.12 26.10 -6.38
N THR A 50 -26.03 26.94 -5.34
CA THR A 50 -24.76 27.29 -4.71
C THR A 50 -24.44 26.24 -3.63
N VAL A 51 -23.40 25.46 -3.87
CA VAL A 51 -23.01 24.35 -3.02
C VAL A 51 -21.66 24.65 -2.37
N THR A 52 -21.58 24.47 -1.05
CA THR A 52 -20.32 24.56 -0.31
C THR A 52 -19.86 23.17 0.07
N VAL A 53 -18.64 22.83 -0.31
CA VAL A 53 -17.98 21.57 0.02
C VAL A 53 -16.87 21.86 1.02
N PRO A 54 -16.89 21.28 2.23
CA PRO A 54 -15.86 21.51 3.23
C PRO A 54 -14.49 20.98 2.75
N ALA A 55 -13.43 21.36 3.43
CA ALA A 55 -12.09 20.81 3.22
C ALA A 55 -12.13 19.27 3.29
N ASN A 56 -11.46 18.59 2.36
CA ASN A 56 -11.47 17.13 2.18
C ASN A 56 -12.87 16.51 2.05
N GLY A 57 -13.88 17.32 1.73
CA GLY A 57 -15.27 16.88 1.63
C GLY A 57 -15.66 16.47 0.22
N SER A 58 -16.74 15.70 0.12
CA SER A 58 -17.39 15.38 -1.14
C SER A 58 -18.90 15.36 -1.01
N LEU A 59 -19.57 15.60 -2.13
CA LEU A 59 -21.03 15.60 -2.23
C LEU A 59 -21.48 14.86 -3.49
N LEU A 60 -22.51 14.06 -3.34
CA LEU A 60 -23.24 13.46 -4.46
C LEU A 60 -24.57 14.19 -4.61
N LEU A 61 -24.78 14.81 -5.78
CA LEU A 61 -25.87 15.73 -6.04
C LEU A 61 -26.70 15.24 -7.22
N TRP A 62 -28.03 15.26 -7.07
CA TRP A 62 -28.99 15.01 -8.14
C TRP A 62 -29.69 16.32 -8.49
N PRO A 63 -29.71 16.73 -9.75
CA PRO A 63 -30.50 17.89 -10.19
C PRO A 63 -32.00 17.70 -9.89
N SER A 64 -32.65 18.76 -9.38
CA SER A 64 -34.08 18.77 -9.03
C SER A 64 -34.76 19.96 -9.62
N GLN A 65 -35.97 19.76 -10.12
CA GLN A 65 -36.86 20.82 -10.64
C GLN A 65 -37.64 21.51 -9.52
N GLU A 66 -37.63 20.96 -8.31
CA GLU A 66 -38.35 21.53 -7.20
C GLU A 66 -37.62 22.74 -6.63
N THR A 67 -38.39 23.82 -6.38
CA THR A 67 -37.88 25.03 -5.74
C THR A 67 -37.66 24.75 -4.24
N LEU A 68 -36.57 25.27 -3.70
CA LEU A 68 -36.35 25.27 -2.23
C LEU A 68 -37.42 26.19 -1.60
N CYS A 69 -38.29 25.66 -0.76
CA CYS A 69 -39.05 26.52 0.16
C CYS A 69 -38.03 27.12 1.15
N GLU A 70 -38.11 28.42 1.38
CA GLU A 70 -37.21 29.19 2.28
C GLU A 70 -37.32 28.82 3.76
N ASN A 71 -37.42 27.57 4.09
CA ASN A 71 -37.34 27.14 5.47
C ASN A 71 -35.87 26.76 5.78
N LYS A 72 -35.19 27.76 6.35
CA LYS A 72 -33.89 27.64 7.03
C LYS A 72 -32.96 26.57 6.44
N CYS A 73 -32.12 27.01 5.51
CA CYS A 73 -30.83 26.36 5.34
C CYS A 73 -30.14 26.34 6.71
N GLU A 74 -30.26 25.26 7.44
CA GLU A 74 -29.31 24.98 8.52
C GLU A 74 -27.96 24.91 7.83
N SER A 75 -27.17 25.95 8.02
CA SER A 75 -25.77 25.90 7.72
C SER A 75 -25.23 24.69 8.46
N MET A 76 -24.90 23.60 7.75
CA MET A 76 -24.06 22.58 8.34
C MET A 76 -22.71 23.24 8.61
N GLN A 77 -22.58 23.83 9.78
CA GLN A 77 -21.29 23.82 10.41
C GLN A 77 -20.99 22.33 10.61
N PRO A 78 -19.85 21.82 10.12
CA PRO A 78 -19.41 20.51 10.51
C PRO A 78 -19.36 20.56 12.04
N GLN A 79 -20.27 19.89 12.71
CA GLN A 79 -20.05 19.56 14.10
C GLN A 79 -18.80 18.71 14.05
N LYS A 80 -17.68 19.34 14.38
CA LYS A 80 -16.45 18.62 14.73
C LYS A 80 -16.75 17.90 16.05
N GLU A 81 -17.57 16.87 15.98
CA GLU A 81 -17.55 15.85 16.99
C GLU A 81 -16.23 15.11 16.76
N THR A 82 -15.21 15.56 17.43
CA THR A 82 -13.95 14.86 17.49
C THR A 82 -14.17 13.65 18.38
N PHE A 83 -14.46 12.50 17.78
CA PHE A 83 -14.44 11.24 18.50
C PHE A 83 -12.98 10.88 18.72
N LYS A 84 -12.51 10.97 19.96
CA LYS A 84 -11.26 10.38 20.34
C LYS A 84 -11.53 8.88 20.52
N LEU A 85 -11.19 8.07 19.51
CA LEU A 85 -11.15 6.62 19.68
C LEU A 85 -10.04 6.31 20.68
N LEU A 86 -10.42 6.02 21.89
CA LEU A 86 -9.52 5.47 22.90
C LEU A 86 -9.54 3.95 22.72
N PHE A 87 -8.48 3.40 22.13
CA PHE A 87 -8.24 1.98 22.24
C PHE A 87 -7.88 1.69 23.71
N GLN A 88 -8.83 1.19 24.47
CA GLN A 88 -8.57 0.71 25.81
C GLN A 88 -8.63 -0.82 25.77
N ASP A 89 -7.48 -1.47 25.86
CA ASP A 89 -7.36 -2.91 26.12
C ASP A 89 -8.23 -3.79 25.18
N ALA A 90 -8.08 -3.59 23.86
CA ALA A 90 -8.80 -4.38 22.88
C ALA A 90 -8.19 -5.79 22.75
N ALA A 91 -9.05 -6.83 22.83
CA ALA A 91 -8.65 -8.18 22.44
C ALA A 91 -8.53 -8.24 20.91
N VAL A 92 -7.46 -8.85 20.43
CA VAL A 92 -7.16 -8.96 19.00
C VAL A 92 -7.25 -10.41 18.56
N SER A 93 -7.90 -10.64 17.44
CA SER A 93 -7.93 -11.94 16.77
C SER A 93 -7.73 -11.72 15.28
N PHE A 94 -6.76 -12.43 14.70
CA PHE A 94 -6.50 -12.44 13.26
C PHE A 94 -6.04 -13.84 12.83
N GLU A 95 -6.24 -14.17 11.56
CA GLU A 95 -5.81 -15.46 11.02
C GLU A 95 -4.32 -15.43 10.68
N ASN A 96 -3.89 -14.44 9.89
CA ASN A 96 -2.51 -14.20 9.53
C ASN A 96 -2.17 -12.73 9.65
N ASN A 97 -0.93 -12.47 10.05
CA ASN A 97 -0.28 -11.19 9.90
C ASN A 97 0.71 -11.26 8.74
N PHE A 98 1.09 -10.11 8.20
CA PHE A 98 2.03 -9.99 7.09
C PHE A 98 3.16 -9.04 7.46
N LEU A 99 4.39 -9.41 7.11
CA LEU A 99 5.55 -8.55 7.23
C LEU A 99 6.22 -8.45 5.84
N PRO A 100 6.12 -7.30 5.15
CA PRO A 100 6.91 -7.06 3.95
C PRO A 100 8.38 -6.89 4.32
N VAL A 101 9.27 -7.50 3.54
CA VAL A 101 10.72 -7.35 3.66
C VAL A 101 11.24 -6.73 2.37
N ASP A 102 11.55 -5.45 2.42
CA ASP A 102 11.97 -4.63 1.28
C ASP A 102 13.37 -4.01 1.45
N VAL A 103 14.01 -4.24 2.59
CA VAL A 103 15.43 -3.94 2.82
C VAL A 103 16.25 -5.15 2.37
N VAL A 104 17.17 -4.90 1.45
CA VAL A 104 17.92 -5.97 0.79
C VAL A 104 19.43 -5.72 0.83
N ARG A 105 20.20 -6.78 0.74
CA ARG A 105 21.61 -6.76 0.35
C ARG A 105 21.74 -7.50 -0.97
N PHE A 106 22.65 -7.10 -1.82
CA PHE A 106 22.87 -7.74 -3.11
C PHE A 106 24.33 -8.12 -3.35
N SER A 107 24.52 -9.07 -4.23
CA SER A 107 25.84 -9.51 -4.68
C SER A 107 25.79 -9.80 -6.18
N LEU A 108 26.88 -9.48 -6.89
CA LEU A 108 27.05 -9.79 -8.30
C LEU A 108 27.90 -11.05 -8.53
N ASP A 109 28.57 -11.55 -7.49
CA ASP A 109 29.41 -12.74 -7.52
C ASP A 109 28.89 -13.89 -6.63
N GLY A 110 27.81 -13.63 -5.86
CA GLY A 110 27.22 -14.58 -4.92
C GLY A 110 27.97 -14.74 -3.61
N ILE A 111 29.04 -13.98 -3.39
CA ILE A 111 29.92 -14.09 -2.21
C ILE A 111 29.97 -12.77 -1.44
N ASN A 112 30.26 -11.67 -2.13
CA ASN A 112 30.43 -10.37 -1.51
C ASN A 112 29.12 -9.57 -1.58
N PHE A 113 28.42 -9.48 -0.43
CA PHE A 113 27.17 -8.74 -0.36
C PHE A 113 27.39 -7.28 0.03
N SER A 114 26.56 -6.42 -0.55
CA SER A 114 26.50 -4.99 -0.24
C SER A 114 26.08 -4.73 1.21
N LYS A 115 26.16 -3.46 1.63
CA LYS A 115 25.42 -2.99 2.80
C LYS A 115 23.92 -3.06 2.52
N PRO A 116 23.08 -3.13 3.57
CA PRO A 116 21.63 -3.05 3.41
C PRO A 116 21.20 -1.76 2.70
N MET A 117 20.21 -1.86 1.83
CA MET A 117 19.57 -0.75 1.13
C MET A 117 18.11 -1.07 0.84
N LEU A 118 17.32 -0.08 0.49
CA LEU A 118 15.95 -0.34 0.03
C LEU A 118 15.96 -1.03 -1.33
N ARG A 119 15.07 -1.96 -1.54
CA ARG A 119 14.88 -2.67 -2.80
C ARG A 119 14.76 -1.71 -4.01
N ASN A 120 14.01 -0.63 -3.85
CA ASN A 120 13.84 0.38 -4.90
C ASN A 120 15.16 1.08 -5.25
N GLN A 121 16.02 1.33 -4.27
CA GLN A 121 17.34 1.92 -4.52
C GLN A 121 18.22 0.97 -5.33
N LEU A 122 18.20 -0.33 -5.00
CA LEU A 122 18.89 -1.35 -5.79
C LEU A 122 18.35 -1.40 -7.22
N PHE A 123 17.03 -1.40 -7.39
CA PHE A 123 16.38 -1.42 -8.69
C PHE A 123 16.83 -0.23 -9.56
N ASP A 124 16.77 0.97 -9.00
CA ASP A 124 17.22 2.20 -9.67
C ASP A 124 18.71 2.18 -10.03
N GLN A 125 19.55 1.64 -9.14
CA GLN A 125 20.98 1.50 -9.38
C GLN A 125 21.25 0.60 -10.57
N LEU A 126 20.65 -0.60 -10.61
CA LEU A 126 20.83 -1.56 -11.68
C LEU A 126 20.35 -1.01 -13.04
N LEU A 127 19.25 -0.25 -13.06
CA LEU A 127 18.76 0.42 -14.26
C LEU A 127 19.75 1.50 -14.75
N LYS A 128 20.26 2.34 -13.87
CA LYS A 128 21.22 3.41 -14.20
C LYS A 128 22.54 2.85 -14.69
N GLU A 129 23.04 1.79 -14.06
CA GLU A 129 24.27 1.11 -14.44
C GLU A 129 24.11 0.22 -15.68
N ARG A 130 22.86 0.02 -16.14
CA ARG A 130 22.51 -0.92 -17.23
C ARG A 130 23.12 -2.30 -16.99
N TYR A 131 23.03 -2.76 -15.74
CA TYR A 131 23.60 -4.05 -15.37
C TYR A 131 22.93 -5.19 -16.15
N GLU A 132 23.74 -6.17 -16.56
CA GLU A 132 23.28 -7.45 -17.11
C GLU A 132 24.07 -8.58 -16.49
N GLY A 133 23.42 -9.60 -15.97
CA GLY A 133 24.10 -10.75 -15.40
C GLY A 133 23.37 -11.38 -14.22
N LYS A 134 24.09 -12.26 -13.53
CA LYS A 134 23.56 -12.92 -12.34
C LYS A 134 23.52 -11.95 -11.17
N LEU A 135 22.41 -11.95 -10.46
CA LEU A 135 22.16 -11.12 -9.29
C LEU A 135 21.66 -12.01 -8.15
N TRP A 136 22.30 -11.88 -7.00
CA TRP A 136 21.85 -12.47 -5.73
C TRP A 136 21.32 -11.35 -4.85
N VAL A 137 20.10 -11.53 -4.35
CA VAL A 137 19.43 -10.59 -3.45
C VAL A 137 19.13 -11.31 -2.14
N ALA A 138 19.55 -10.76 -1.03
CA ALA A 138 19.31 -11.30 0.30
C ALA A 138 18.35 -10.37 1.07
N TYR A 139 17.26 -10.93 1.56
CA TYR A 139 16.25 -10.30 2.40
C TYR A 139 16.46 -10.80 3.82
N ASP A 140 16.96 -9.94 4.70
CA ASP A 140 17.25 -10.29 6.08
C ASP A 140 16.09 -9.89 6.98
N PHE A 141 15.71 -10.79 7.90
CA PHE A 141 14.63 -10.57 8.86
C PHE A 141 14.92 -11.21 10.22
N GLU A 142 14.40 -10.61 11.26
CA GLU A 142 14.61 -11.09 12.64
C GLU A 142 13.34 -11.75 13.18
N ILE A 143 13.53 -12.88 13.84
CA ILE A 143 12.48 -13.60 14.56
C ILE A 143 12.90 -13.71 16.03
N ARG A 144 12.12 -13.12 16.93
CA ARG A 144 12.33 -13.28 18.39
C ARG A 144 11.53 -14.42 18.99
N GLU A 145 10.38 -14.70 18.39
CA GLU A 145 9.58 -15.87 18.71
C GLU A 145 9.14 -16.54 17.41
N VAL A 146 9.55 -17.81 17.25
CA VAL A 146 9.28 -18.58 16.02
C VAL A 146 7.79 -18.96 16.02
N PRO A 147 7.01 -18.51 15.01
CA PRO A 147 5.62 -18.90 14.92
C PRO A 147 5.48 -20.39 14.57
N GLU A 148 4.37 -21.01 14.94
CA GLU A 148 4.07 -22.40 14.60
C GLU A 148 4.09 -22.66 13.10
N LYS A 149 3.61 -21.67 12.33
CA LYS A 149 3.61 -21.71 10.88
C LYS A 149 4.06 -20.37 10.32
N LEU A 150 5.02 -20.39 9.37
CA LEU A 150 5.52 -19.22 8.68
C LEU A 150 5.59 -19.50 7.18
N MET A 151 4.88 -18.67 6.43
CA MET A 151 4.83 -18.73 4.98
C MET A 151 5.68 -17.62 4.38
N LEU A 152 6.45 -17.95 3.36
CA LEU A 152 7.10 -16.99 2.47
C LEU A 152 6.22 -16.79 1.26
N LEU A 153 5.89 -15.53 0.96
CA LEU A 153 5.18 -15.16 -0.25
C LEU A 153 6.11 -14.30 -1.12
N ALA A 154 6.11 -14.59 -2.42
CA ALA A 154 6.88 -13.83 -3.40
C ALA A 154 6.14 -13.77 -4.72
N GLU A 155 6.21 -12.61 -5.39
CA GLU A 155 5.76 -12.53 -6.77
C GLU A 155 6.73 -13.31 -7.68
N LYS A 156 6.17 -13.99 -8.70
CA LYS A 156 6.96 -14.78 -9.65
C LYS A 156 7.92 -15.79 -8.98
N GLY A 157 7.53 -16.31 -7.79
CA GLY A 157 8.35 -17.25 -7.01
C GLY A 157 8.73 -18.54 -7.76
N ASP A 158 7.99 -18.90 -8.81
CA ASP A 158 8.29 -20.02 -9.70
C ASP A 158 9.41 -19.74 -10.70
N LYS A 159 9.78 -18.48 -10.92
CA LYS A 159 10.76 -18.07 -11.95
C LYS A 159 12.18 -17.89 -11.40
N HIS A 160 12.32 -17.76 -10.09
CA HIS A 160 13.60 -17.49 -9.45
C HIS A 160 13.97 -18.59 -8.45
N GLU A 161 15.25 -18.76 -8.20
CA GLU A 161 15.71 -19.69 -7.19
C GLU A 161 15.76 -18.99 -5.83
N PHE A 162 15.01 -19.53 -4.86
CA PHE A 162 14.96 -19.02 -3.51
C PHE A 162 15.53 -20.04 -2.52
N SER A 163 16.18 -19.52 -1.48
CA SER A 163 16.60 -20.31 -0.32
C SER A 163 16.41 -19.50 0.96
N VAL A 164 16.04 -20.16 2.04
CA VAL A 164 15.96 -19.58 3.39
C VAL A 164 17.02 -20.26 4.26
N ASN A 165 17.94 -19.49 4.82
CA ASN A 165 19.06 -20.00 5.62
C ASN A 165 19.85 -21.14 4.93
N GLY A 166 19.95 -21.06 3.59
CA GLY A 166 20.61 -22.06 2.75
C GLY A 166 19.75 -23.25 2.35
N TRP A 167 18.52 -23.37 2.84
CA TRP A 167 17.59 -24.42 2.44
C TRP A 167 16.77 -23.97 1.25
N LYS A 168 16.76 -24.77 0.17
CA LYS A 168 16.01 -24.46 -1.05
C LYS A 168 14.50 -24.41 -0.77
N VAL A 169 13.85 -23.35 -1.24
CA VAL A 169 12.41 -23.14 -1.11
C VAL A 169 11.68 -23.66 -2.33
N HIS A 170 10.54 -24.33 -2.13
CA HIS A 170 9.66 -24.79 -3.17
C HIS A 170 8.32 -24.09 -3.06
N PHE A 171 8.02 -23.29 -4.06
CA PHE A 171 6.80 -22.50 -4.13
C PHE A 171 5.63 -23.28 -4.74
N GLN A 172 4.43 -22.94 -4.28
CA GLN A 172 3.15 -23.28 -4.88
C GLN A 172 2.31 -22.02 -5.06
N LYS A 173 1.29 -22.04 -5.90
CA LYS A 173 0.40 -20.88 -6.05
C LYS A 173 -0.24 -20.52 -4.72
N ALA A 174 -0.29 -19.22 -4.40
CA ALA A 174 -0.87 -18.73 -3.14
C ALA A 174 -2.41 -18.85 -3.16
N CYS A 175 -3.03 -18.44 -4.27
CA CYS A 175 -4.46 -18.59 -4.54
C CYS A 175 -4.71 -18.57 -6.06
N GLU A 176 -5.93 -18.91 -6.47
CA GLU A 176 -6.29 -18.93 -7.90
C GLU A 176 -6.55 -17.52 -8.44
N GLU A 177 -7.01 -16.61 -7.60
CA GLU A 177 -7.36 -15.24 -7.96
C GLU A 177 -6.11 -14.36 -8.20
N GLU A 178 -5.03 -14.58 -7.42
CA GLU A 178 -3.77 -13.84 -7.57
C GLU A 178 -2.71 -14.74 -8.24
N GLN A 179 -2.62 -14.63 -9.55
CA GLN A 179 -1.78 -15.52 -10.36
C GLN A 179 -0.28 -15.24 -10.23
N THR A 180 0.11 -14.05 -9.80
CA THR A 180 1.51 -13.64 -9.69
C THR A 180 2.13 -14.02 -8.36
N LEU A 181 1.31 -14.26 -7.33
CA LEU A 181 1.75 -14.53 -5.97
C LEU A 181 1.93 -16.03 -5.71
N TRP A 182 3.11 -16.38 -5.25
CA TRP A 182 3.51 -17.74 -4.90
C TRP A 182 3.83 -17.82 -3.43
N MET A 183 3.56 -18.95 -2.80
CA MET A 183 3.82 -19.17 -1.38
C MET A 183 4.58 -20.47 -1.12
N ALA A 184 5.35 -20.47 -0.04
CA ALA A 184 6.06 -21.64 0.45
C ALA A 184 6.04 -21.68 1.97
N ASP A 185 5.86 -22.87 2.54
CA ASP A 185 6.05 -23.08 3.98
C ASP A 185 7.55 -23.12 4.29
N ILE A 186 7.99 -22.22 5.15
CA ILE A 186 9.39 -22.08 5.58
C ILE A 186 9.57 -22.33 7.08
N SER A 187 8.56 -22.85 7.76
CA SER A 187 8.56 -23.05 9.21
C SER A 187 9.77 -23.82 9.71
N ASP A 188 10.17 -24.86 8.98
CA ASP A 188 11.32 -25.71 9.34
C ASP A 188 12.69 -25.10 8.98
N PHE A 189 12.71 -23.99 8.23
CA PHE A 189 13.95 -23.36 7.74
C PHE A 189 14.35 -22.14 8.55
N VAL A 190 13.48 -21.65 9.41
CA VAL A 190 13.72 -20.44 10.20
C VAL A 190 14.11 -20.77 11.64
N GLN A 191 14.78 -19.83 12.28
CA GLN A 191 15.22 -19.94 13.65
C GLN A 191 15.05 -18.62 14.40
N ARG A 192 15.13 -18.67 15.72
CA ARG A 192 15.19 -17.44 16.52
C ARG A 192 16.46 -16.66 16.21
N GLY A 193 16.34 -15.35 16.06
CA GLY A 193 17.41 -14.43 15.67
C GLY A 193 17.31 -14.04 14.19
N MET A 194 18.45 -13.71 13.60
CA MET A 194 18.51 -13.31 12.20
C MET A 194 18.34 -14.50 11.26
N ASN A 195 17.53 -14.30 10.26
CA ASN A 195 17.28 -15.21 9.15
C ASN A 195 17.51 -14.44 7.83
N SER A 196 17.82 -15.18 6.78
CA SER A 196 18.01 -14.58 5.44
C SER A 196 17.30 -15.43 4.39
N CYS A 197 16.48 -14.77 3.60
CA CYS A 197 15.95 -15.34 2.36
C CYS A 197 16.77 -14.82 1.19
N SER A 198 17.40 -15.72 0.44
CA SER A 198 18.19 -15.36 -0.73
C SER A 198 17.46 -15.73 -1.99
N MET A 199 17.41 -14.81 -2.95
CA MET A 199 16.88 -14.97 -4.29
C MET A 199 18.02 -14.84 -5.31
N MET A 200 18.09 -15.73 -6.29
CA MET A 200 19.01 -15.63 -7.43
C MET A 200 18.22 -15.51 -8.72
N LEU A 201 18.55 -14.49 -9.52
CA LEU A 201 17.95 -14.25 -10.82
C LEU A 201 19.02 -13.84 -11.86
N THR A 202 18.69 -13.97 -13.12
CA THR A 202 19.45 -13.34 -14.20
C THR A 202 18.80 -12.00 -14.53
N TRP A 203 19.49 -10.92 -14.20
CA TRP A 203 19.00 -9.57 -14.43
C TRP A 203 19.30 -9.14 -15.86
N HIS A 204 18.31 -8.61 -16.54
CA HIS A 204 18.44 -7.94 -17.84
C HIS A 204 17.26 -7.00 -18.06
N GLN A 205 17.44 -6.01 -18.92
CA GLN A 205 16.38 -5.15 -19.43
C GLN A 205 16.56 -4.96 -20.93
N SER A 206 15.47 -4.92 -21.67
CA SER A 206 15.49 -4.70 -23.12
C SER A 206 15.91 -3.27 -23.48
N GLN A 207 16.36 -3.08 -24.71
CA GLN A 207 16.68 -1.75 -25.24
C GLN A 207 15.43 -0.84 -25.27
N ASP A 208 14.25 -1.41 -25.48
CA ASP A 208 12.98 -0.67 -25.49
C ASP A 208 12.66 -0.14 -24.09
N THR A 209 12.91 -0.92 -23.03
CA THR A 209 12.79 -0.47 -21.64
C THR A 209 13.75 0.67 -21.36
N TYR A 210 15.02 0.55 -21.73
CA TYR A 210 16.01 1.63 -21.56
C TYR A 210 15.68 2.87 -22.37
N TYR A 211 15.17 2.72 -23.59
CA TYR A 211 14.71 3.85 -24.39
C TYR A 211 13.53 4.55 -23.71
N ALA A 212 12.53 3.81 -23.21
CA ALA A 212 11.39 4.38 -22.53
C ALA A 212 11.76 5.13 -21.23
N LEU A 213 12.80 4.66 -20.51
CA LEU A 213 13.28 5.29 -19.27
C LEU A 213 14.14 6.52 -19.49
N PHE A 214 15.07 6.46 -20.45
CA PHE A 214 16.19 7.41 -20.58
C PHE A 214 16.28 8.10 -21.94
N GLY A 215 15.37 7.80 -22.88
CA GLY A 215 15.35 8.44 -24.21
C GLY A 215 14.94 9.92 -24.11
N GLU A 216 15.51 10.76 -25.01
CA GLU A 216 15.23 12.20 -25.01
C GLU A 216 13.84 12.56 -25.54
N ASP A 217 13.34 11.80 -26.51
CA ASP A 217 12.05 12.07 -27.21
C ASP A 217 10.94 11.10 -26.79
N VAL A 218 10.95 10.64 -25.54
CA VAL A 218 9.97 9.66 -25.03
C VAL A 218 8.66 10.34 -24.65
N THR A 219 7.56 9.86 -25.22
CA THR A 219 6.22 10.33 -24.84
C THR A 219 5.83 9.87 -23.44
N GLU A 220 5.00 10.66 -22.74
CA GLU A 220 4.47 10.31 -21.41
C GLU A 220 3.71 8.98 -21.46
N SER A 221 2.97 8.73 -22.54
CA SER A 221 2.26 7.45 -22.72
C SER A 221 3.21 6.26 -22.74
N LEU A 222 4.37 6.36 -23.37
CA LEU A 222 5.36 5.28 -23.42
C LEU A 222 5.97 5.05 -22.03
N LYS A 223 6.26 6.10 -21.27
CA LYS A 223 6.75 6.00 -19.90
C LYS A 223 5.76 5.31 -18.97
N ASN A 224 4.47 5.59 -19.14
CA ASN A 224 3.41 4.98 -18.33
C ASN A 224 3.10 3.52 -18.70
N CYS A 225 3.59 3.03 -19.84
CA CYS A 225 3.38 1.66 -20.31
C CYS A 225 4.66 0.80 -20.23
N ILE A 226 5.66 1.22 -19.46
CA ILE A 226 6.89 0.45 -19.31
C ILE A 226 6.57 -0.88 -18.64
N ALA A 227 7.00 -1.97 -19.30
CA ALA A 227 7.05 -3.30 -18.71
C ALA A 227 8.52 -3.70 -18.53
N TYR A 228 8.90 -4.02 -17.31
CA TYR A 228 10.25 -4.45 -17.01
C TYR A 228 10.44 -5.94 -17.33
N ASP A 229 11.56 -6.30 -17.93
CA ASP A 229 11.89 -7.70 -18.21
C ASP A 229 12.32 -8.44 -16.94
N SER A 230 13.09 -7.76 -16.09
CA SER A 230 13.48 -8.24 -14.76
C SER A 230 13.07 -7.25 -13.70
N GLU A 231 12.54 -7.78 -12.60
CA GLU A 231 12.10 -7.00 -11.44
C GLU A 231 12.64 -7.64 -10.16
N ILE A 232 12.85 -6.81 -9.14
CA ILE A 232 13.17 -7.25 -7.79
C ILE A 232 11.96 -6.86 -6.95
N GLU A 233 11.18 -7.85 -6.52
CA GLU A 233 10.00 -7.63 -5.72
C GLU A 233 10.30 -7.80 -4.23
N SER A 234 9.47 -7.19 -3.39
CA SER A 234 9.48 -7.48 -1.95
C SER A 234 9.04 -8.91 -1.71
N ILE A 235 9.57 -9.52 -0.67
CA ILE A 235 9.00 -10.76 -0.14
C ILE A 235 8.09 -10.43 1.04
N TYR A 236 7.15 -11.30 1.32
CA TYR A 236 6.25 -11.17 2.45
C TYR A 236 6.36 -12.41 3.33
N LEU A 237 6.44 -12.18 4.63
CA LEU A 237 6.31 -13.23 5.62
C LEU A 237 4.90 -13.23 6.16
N ALA A 238 4.20 -14.36 6.09
CA ALA A 238 2.82 -14.49 6.53
C ALA A 238 2.66 -15.60 7.57
N GLY A 239 1.90 -15.33 8.62
CA GLY A 239 1.65 -16.29 9.69
C GLY A 239 1.00 -15.67 10.91
N LYS A 240 0.83 -16.48 11.93
CA LYS A 240 0.25 -16.02 13.18
C LYS A 240 1.34 -15.52 14.13
N PHE A 241 1.67 -14.24 14.01
CA PHE A 241 2.73 -13.57 14.78
C PHE A 241 2.41 -12.08 15.00
N GLY A 242 3.08 -11.45 15.95
CA GLY A 242 3.13 -10.01 16.11
C GLY A 242 4.32 -9.40 15.35
N VAL A 243 4.17 -8.17 14.85
CA VAL A 243 5.25 -7.39 14.24
C VAL A 243 5.60 -6.23 15.16
N TYR A 244 6.87 -6.10 15.49
CA TYR A 244 7.37 -5.10 16.43
C TYR A 244 8.52 -4.31 15.81
N SER A 245 8.67 -3.07 16.25
CA SER A 245 9.79 -2.21 15.87
C SER A 245 10.86 -2.19 16.94
N HIS A 246 12.13 -2.08 16.51
CA HIS A 246 13.25 -1.87 17.43
C HIS A 246 13.26 -0.47 18.06
N GLU A 247 12.68 0.52 17.38
CA GLU A 247 12.71 1.92 17.79
C GLU A 247 11.32 2.54 17.70
N LYS A 248 11.07 3.57 18.53
CA LYS A 248 9.88 4.39 18.36
C LYS A 248 9.99 5.18 17.06
N PHE A 249 8.91 5.20 16.28
CA PHE A 249 8.81 5.99 15.05
C PHE A 249 8.86 7.48 15.40
N GLU A 250 10.03 8.10 15.38
CA GLU A 250 10.15 9.55 15.56
C GLU A 250 10.44 10.32 14.26
N SER A 251 11.04 9.70 13.25
CA SER A 251 11.14 10.25 11.89
C SER A 251 11.75 9.23 10.91
N TYR A 252 11.45 9.38 9.63
CA TYR A 252 12.17 8.71 8.55
C TYR A 252 13.49 9.48 8.31
N ASP A 253 14.58 8.93 8.75
CA ASP A 253 15.90 9.45 8.46
C ASP A 253 16.62 8.53 7.47
N GLU A 254 17.05 9.06 6.32
CA GLU A 254 17.68 8.29 5.24
C GLU A 254 18.96 7.55 5.69
N GLU A 255 19.61 8.00 6.75
CA GLU A 255 20.82 7.39 7.29
C GLU A 255 20.57 6.09 8.09
N THR A 256 19.33 5.77 8.42
CA THR A 256 18.98 4.63 9.28
C THR A 256 18.53 3.38 8.52
N VAL A 257 18.81 3.23 7.24
CA VAL A 257 18.55 1.99 6.49
C VAL A 257 19.61 0.93 6.87
N GLY A 258 19.62 0.56 8.13
CA GLY A 258 20.53 -0.45 8.68
C GLY A 258 19.79 -1.69 9.14
N GLY A 259 19.42 -2.56 8.21
CA GLY A 259 18.72 -3.82 8.54
C GLY A 259 17.19 -3.67 8.65
N SER A 260 16.49 -4.78 8.82
CA SER A 260 15.05 -4.76 9.05
C SER A 260 14.76 -4.05 10.38
N ARG A 261 13.98 -2.96 10.33
CA ARG A 261 13.55 -2.24 11.53
C ARG A 261 12.53 -3.01 12.34
N PHE A 262 11.97 -4.05 11.75
CA PHE A 262 10.89 -4.83 12.31
C PHE A 262 11.35 -6.26 12.59
N TYR A 263 10.74 -6.86 13.60
CA TYR A 263 10.95 -8.26 13.91
C TYR A 263 9.63 -8.97 14.20
N ILE A 264 9.63 -10.28 13.96
CA ILE A 264 8.52 -11.17 14.28
C ILE A 264 8.64 -11.55 15.77
N GLY A 265 7.54 -11.40 16.50
CA GLY A 265 7.43 -11.75 17.91
C GLY A 265 6.12 -12.46 18.24
N ALA A 266 5.83 -12.61 19.53
CA ALA A 266 4.60 -13.22 20.01
C ALA A 266 3.35 -12.50 19.48
N VAL A 267 2.28 -13.26 19.30
CA VAL A 267 0.96 -12.67 19.05
C VAL A 267 0.53 -11.87 20.27
N PRO A 268 0.17 -10.58 20.12
CA PRO A 268 -0.30 -9.82 21.26
C PRO A 268 -1.68 -10.32 21.71
N GLU A 269 -1.84 -10.60 23.00
CA GLU A 269 -3.15 -10.95 23.55
C GLU A 269 -4.09 -9.75 23.66
N ARG A 270 -3.51 -8.59 23.95
CA ARG A 270 -4.23 -7.32 24.09
C ARG A 270 -3.43 -6.17 23.50
N VAL A 271 -4.14 -5.20 22.97
CA VAL A 271 -3.56 -4.04 22.28
C VAL A 271 -4.05 -2.76 22.94
N LYS A 272 -3.11 -1.93 23.40
CA LYS A 272 -3.35 -0.56 23.85
C LYS A 272 -2.96 0.45 22.78
N GLU A 273 -1.85 0.20 22.12
CA GLU A 273 -1.30 1.04 21.07
C GLU A 273 -0.90 0.15 19.88
N PRO A 274 -1.71 0.12 18.79
CA PRO A 274 -1.54 -0.84 17.70
C PRO A 274 -0.14 -0.89 17.11
N THR A 275 0.52 0.25 16.93
CA THR A 275 1.85 0.35 16.32
C THR A 275 2.99 -0.18 17.21
N VAL A 276 2.76 -0.29 18.52
CA VAL A 276 3.77 -0.75 19.50
C VAL A 276 3.51 -2.18 19.93
N ASP A 277 2.26 -2.57 19.97
CA ASP A 277 1.80 -3.85 20.52
C ASP A 277 1.70 -4.96 19.46
N GLY A 278 2.38 -4.83 18.33
CA GLY A 278 2.58 -5.92 17.37
C GLY A 278 1.43 -6.18 16.41
N LEU A 279 0.54 -5.21 16.17
CA LEU A 279 -0.46 -5.31 15.11
C LEU A 279 0.14 -5.07 13.72
N PRO A 280 -0.52 -5.60 12.67
CA PRO A 280 -0.07 -5.42 11.30
C PRO A 280 0.08 -3.95 10.91
N PHE A 281 1.09 -3.69 10.10
CA PHE A 281 1.33 -2.40 9.46
C PHE A 281 0.53 -2.29 8.15
N PHE A 282 -0.78 -2.33 8.20
CA PHE A 282 -1.62 -2.09 7.03
C PHE A 282 -2.60 -0.96 7.28
#